data_b8088525d70a183f05be7396caca6325
#
_entry.id   b8088525d70a183f05be7396caca6325
#
_cell.length_a   1.000
_cell.length_b   1.000
_cell.length_c   1.000
_cell.angle_alpha   90.00
_cell.angle_beta   90.00
_cell.angle_gamma   90.00
#
_symmetry.space_group_name_H-M   'P 1'
#
loop_
_entity.id
_entity.type
_entity.pdbx_description
1 polymer ?
#
loop_
_entity_poly.entity_id
_entity_poly.type
_entity_poly.pdbx_seq_one_letter_code
_entity_poly.pdbx_strand_id
1 'polypeptide(L)'
;PPGLDLIVPTPAANTKNGYYYVDSVYAHGMIPTYSLFTGNSDWNHEDRWSHLPAYRHRNALINGNISINTNISCKDIFIGNGNIHILPTGNLSANNLTIYPNDGILVSSSTLRSSGTINISGKITIEKTFAQKGKWYFISFPFDVFASGIDPDFQLGDNKSDTNGNYFYVQTYNGEKRANSQSPSNNWEVIPRTIINTSQPIFKKNKGYLIAIDASADRQNLRFSSKAK
;
A
#
# COMPACT_ATOMS: atom_id res chain seq x y z
N PRO A 1 -26.91 28.96 -24.58
CA PRO A 1 -26.70 27.75 -23.87
C PRO A 1 -27.93 27.46 -23.03
N PRO A 2 -28.48 26.24 -23.07
CA PRO A 2 -29.62 25.90 -22.24
C PRO A 2 -29.22 26.07 -20.76
N GLY A 3 -30.13 26.67 -20.00
CA GLY A 3 -29.90 26.99 -18.60
C GLY A 3 -29.51 25.75 -17.78
N LEU A 4 -28.67 25.97 -16.81
CA LEU A 4 -28.37 25.00 -15.79
C LEU A 4 -29.65 24.68 -15.01
N ASP A 5 -30.27 23.55 -15.29
CA ASP A 5 -31.30 23.00 -14.44
C ASP A 5 -30.62 22.43 -13.18
N LEU A 6 -30.51 23.28 -12.18
CA LEU A 6 -30.09 22.87 -10.85
C LEU A 6 -31.27 22.10 -10.24
N ILE A 7 -31.23 20.78 -10.31
CA ILE A 7 -32.17 19.94 -9.56
C ILE A 7 -31.69 19.98 -8.10
N VAL A 8 -32.24 20.90 -7.34
CA VAL A 8 -32.05 20.92 -5.89
C VAL A 8 -32.96 19.82 -5.31
N PRO A 9 -32.43 18.79 -4.69
CA PRO A 9 -33.26 17.77 -4.04
C PRO A 9 -34.11 18.43 -2.96
N THR A 10 -35.35 17.99 -2.86
CA THR A 10 -36.30 18.51 -1.86
C THR A 10 -35.70 18.38 -0.45
N PRO A 11 -35.86 19.39 0.42
CA PRO A 11 -35.12 19.58 1.67
C PRO A 11 -35.24 18.48 2.73
N ALA A 12 -36.14 17.54 2.56
CA ALA A 12 -36.52 16.61 3.64
C ALA A 12 -35.53 15.46 3.88
N ALA A 13 -34.57 15.23 3.01
CA ALA A 13 -33.86 13.95 3.06
C ALA A 13 -32.42 14.01 3.57
N ASN A 14 -31.69 15.12 3.49
CA ASN A 14 -30.26 15.13 3.85
C ASN A 14 -29.75 16.53 4.23
N THR A 15 -30.30 17.12 5.29
CA THR A 15 -29.73 18.32 5.88
C THR A 15 -28.92 17.96 7.12
N LYS A 16 -27.61 18.10 7.06
CA LYS A 16 -26.77 18.17 8.26
C LYS A 16 -26.35 19.62 8.44
N ASN A 17 -26.77 20.24 9.54
CA ASN A 17 -26.43 21.63 9.87
C ASN A 17 -26.95 22.69 8.89
N GLY A 18 -28.09 22.50 8.24
CA GLY A 18 -28.67 23.47 7.32
C GLY A 18 -27.99 23.57 5.94
N TYR A 19 -27.05 22.70 5.64
CA TYR A 19 -26.43 22.63 4.33
C TYR A 19 -26.97 21.45 3.52
N TYR A 20 -27.25 21.71 2.24
CA TYR A 20 -27.61 20.67 1.30
C TYR A 20 -26.33 20.00 0.79
N TYR A 21 -26.19 18.72 1.08
CA TYR A 21 -25.20 17.91 0.36
C TYR A 21 -25.79 17.51 -0.98
N VAL A 22 -25.48 18.24 -2.00
CA VAL A 22 -25.76 17.80 -3.38
C VAL A 22 -24.72 16.76 -3.72
N ASP A 23 -25.09 15.50 -3.69
CA ASP A 23 -24.21 14.38 -4.02
C ASP A 23 -23.75 14.41 -5.47
N SER A 24 -24.43 15.13 -6.32
CA SER A 24 -24.06 15.39 -7.71
C SER A 24 -24.76 16.66 -8.22
N VAL A 25 -23.99 17.66 -8.55
CA VAL A 25 -24.47 18.77 -9.39
C VAL A 25 -24.34 18.32 -10.83
N TYR A 26 -25.44 17.96 -11.45
CA TYR A 26 -25.48 17.71 -12.88
C TYR A 26 -25.46 19.04 -13.64
N ALA A 27 -24.28 19.60 -13.82
CA ALA A 27 -24.04 20.61 -14.80
C ALA A 27 -23.42 19.97 -16.03
N HIS A 28 -24.24 19.49 -16.96
CA HIS A 28 -23.80 19.02 -18.28
C HIS A 28 -22.48 18.22 -18.28
N GLY A 29 -22.45 17.09 -17.61
CA GLY A 29 -21.32 16.17 -17.68
C GLY A 29 -20.17 16.46 -16.72
N MET A 30 -20.25 17.45 -15.86
CA MET A 30 -19.26 17.67 -14.79
C MET A 30 -19.74 17.06 -13.47
N ILE A 31 -19.81 15.75 -13.40
CA ILE A 31 -19.80 15.08 -12.12
C ILE A 31 -18.39 15.28 -11.56
N PRO A 32 -18.21 15.73 -10.31
CA PRO A 32 -16.88 15.73 -9.70
C PRO A 32 -16.32 14.31 -9.78
N THR A 33 -15.32 14.13 -10.63
CA THR A 33 -14.74 12.81 -10.86
C THR A 33 -13.87 12.37 -9.67
N TYR A 34 -13.63 13.28 -8.74
CA TYR A 34 -12.82 13.03 -7.55
C TYR A 34 -13.39 13.73 -6.31
N SER A 35 -13.04 13.19 -5.15
CA SER A 35 -13.20 13.83 -3.85
C SER A 35 -11.83 14.11 -3.26
N LEU A 36 -11.59 15.36 -2.87
CA LEU A 36 -10.33 15.82 -2.32
C LEU A 36 -10.37 15.70 -0.80
N PHE A 37 -9.43 14.97 -0.23
CA PHE A 37 -9.18 14.92 1.22
C PHE A 37 -8.09 15.92 1.61
N THR A 38 -8.31 16.66 2.70
CA THR A 38 -7.35 17.59 3.28
C THR A 38 -7.31 17.48 4.80
N GLY A 39 -6.17 17.84 5.38
CA GLY A 39 -5.95 17.80 6.83
C GLY A 39 -5.56 16.43 7.35
N ASN A 40 -5.92 16.13 8.61
CA ASN A 40 -5.54 14.91 9.30
C ASN A 40 -6.78 14.26 9.91
N SER A 41 -7.16 13.06 9.47
CA SER A 41 -8.27 12.29 10.04
C SER A 41 -8.31 10.87 9.51
N ASP A 42 -9.35 10.10 9.85
CA ASP A 42 -9.67 8.84 9.18
C ASP A 42 -10.48 9.05 7.89
N TRP A 43 -10.60 8.00 7.08
CA TRP A 43 -11.28 8.04 5.79
C TRP A 43 -12.76 8.43 5.88
N ASN A 44 -13.43 8.05 6.95
CA ASN A 44 -14.88 8.24 7.11
C ASN A 44 -15.24 9.64 7.64
N HIS A 45 -14.26 10.50 7.91
CA HIS A 45 -14.49 11.84 8.45
C HIS A 45 -14.91 12.80 7.34
N GLU A 46 -16.22 12.96 7.16
CA GLU A 46 -16.84 13.67 6.05
C GLU A 46 -16.36 15.11 5.87
N ASP A 47 -16.14 15.84 6.98
CA ASP A 47 -15.73 17.24 6.95
C ASP A 47 -14.31 17.49 6.36
N ARG A 48 -13.57 16.43 6.12
CA ARG A 48 -12.22 16.48 5.52
C ARG A 48 -12.21 16.27 4.01
N TRP A 49 -13.37 15.95 3.45
CA TRP A 49 -13.53 15.75 2.02
C TRP A 49 -14.21 16.96 1.38
N SER A 50 -13.76 17.34 0.18
CA SER A 50 -14.41 18.42 -0.60
C SER A 50 -15.87 18.08 -0.95
N HIS A 51 -16.17 16.79 -0.99
CA HIS A 51 -17.49 16.19 -1.17
C HIS A 51 -17.61 15.07 -0.12
N LEU A 52 -18.49 14.09 -0.33
CA LEU A 52 -18.51 12.90 0.51
C LEU A 52 -17.22 12.08 0.35
N PRO A 53 -16.83 11.28 1.35
CA PRO A 53 -15.72 10.36 1.24
C PRO A 53 -15.77 9.53 -0.04
N ALA A 54 -14.63 9.33 -0.68
CA ALA A 54 -14.57 8.61 -1.94
C ALA A 54 -14.82 7.10 -1.72
N TYR A 55 -15.98 6.64 -2.16
CA TYR A 55 -16.37 5.23 -2.16
C TYR A 55 -16.66 4.74 -3.56
N ARG A 56 -16.41 3.46 -3.81
CA ARG A 56 -16.74 2.65 -5.02
C ARG A 56 -16.48 3.33 -6.36
N HIS A 57 -17.29 4.33 -6.73
CA HIS A 57 -17.30 4.95 -8.06
C HIS A 57 -16.59 6.30 -8.11
N ARG A 58 -16.08 6.78 -6.99
CA ARG A 58 -15.37 8.06 -6.91
C ARG A 58 -13.88 7.89 -6.84
N ASN A 59 -13.18 8.82 -7.44
CA ASN A 59 -11.75 8.96 -7.31
C ASN A 59 -11.42 9.71 -6.02
N ALA A 60 -10.37 9.29 -5.33
CA ALA A 60 -9.83 9.96 -4.16
C ALA A 60 -8.56 10.72 -4.54
N LEU A 61 -8.50 12.01 -4.25
CA LEU A 61 -7.28 12.80 -4.29
C LEU A 61 -6.88 13.13 -2.85
N ILE A 62 -5.70 12.70 -2.44
CA ILE A 62 -5.23 12.81 -1.06
C ILE A 62 -4.15 13.88 -0.97
N ASN A 63 -4.48 14.99 -0.30
CA ASN A 63 -3.58 16.10 0.04
C ASN A 63 -3.54 16.35 1.55
N GLY A 64 -3.48 15.28 2.33
CA GLY A 64 -3.45 15.32 3.78
C GLY A 64 -3.09 13.95 4.34
N ASN A 65 -3.11 13.80 5.66
CA ASN A 65 -2.79 12.55 6.32
C ASN A 65 -4.08 11.81 6.69
N ILE A 66 -4.33 10.71 6.00
CA ILE A 66 -5.55 9.92 6.16
C ILE A 66 -5.23 8.54 6.71
N SER A 67 -5.96 8.10 7.73
CA SER A 67 -5.91 6.74 8.25
C SER A 67 -7.10 5.92 7.77
N ILE A 68 -6.87 4.64 7.52
CA ILE A 68 -7.88 3.68 7.11
C ILE A 68 -7.93 2.58 8.16
N ASN A 69 -9.02 2.53 8.91
CA ASN A 69 -9.30 1.57 9.99
C ASN A 69 -10.46 0.63 9.69
N THR A 70 -11.09 0.78 8.53
CA THR A 70 -12.22 -0.01 8.04
C THR A 70 -11.97 -0.48 6.60
N ASN A 71 -12.93 -1.19 6.03
CA ASN A 71 -12.86 -1.63 4.63
C ASN A 71 -13.27 -0.49 3.71
N ILE A 72 -12.32 0.03 2.94
CA ILE A 72 -12.54 1.07 1.95
C ILE A 72 -12.38 0.49 0.54
N SER A 73 -13.31 0.86 -0.31
CA SER A 73 -13.24 0.61 -1.76
C SER A 73 -13.57 1.89 -2.50
N CYS A 74 -12.71 2.31 -3.41
CA CYS A 74 -12.93 3.48 -4.27
C CYS A 74 -12.50 3.17 -5.71
N LYS A 75 -12.74 4.10 -6.63
CA LYS A 75 -12.39 3.90 -8.04
C LYS A 75 -10.89 4.03 -8.22
N ASP A 76 -10.35 5.22 -8.20
CA ASP A 76 -8.93 5.49 -8.35
C ASP A 76 -8.43 6.34 -7.19
N ILE A 77 -7.18 6.13 -6.78
CA ILE A 77 -6.53 6.86 -5.71
C ILE A 77 -5.32 7.60 -6.28
N PHE A 78 -5.25 8.89 -5.96
CA PHE A 78 -4.14 9.76 -6.27
C PHE A 78 -3.62 10.36 -4.97
N ILE A 79 -2.40 10.01 -4.58
CA ILE A 79 -1.73 10.56 -3.41
C ILE A 79 -0.78 11.65 -3.92
N GLY A 80 -1.17 12.90 -3.73
CA GLY A 80 -0.40 14.08 -4.12
C GLY A 80 0.56 14.48 -3.01
N ASN A 81 0.12 15.45 -2.21
CA ASN A 81 0.88 15.95 -1.06
C ASN A 81 0.23 15.41 0.23
N GLY A 82 0.53 14.15 0.60
CA GLY A 82 -0.08 13.56 1.78
C GLY A 82 0.24 12.08 1.98
N ASN A 83 -0.32 11.54 3.05
CA ASN A 83 -0.07 10.18 3.49
C ASN A 83 -1.36 9.38 3.62
N ILE A 84 -1.34 8.14 3.14
CA ILE A 84 -2.34 7.14 3.52
C ILE A 84 -1.67 6.14 4.47
N HIS A 85 -2.29 5.93 5.63
CA HIS A 85 -1.90 4.90 6.57
C HIS A 85 -3.01 3.87 6.72
N ILE A 86 -2.82 2.69 6.16
CA ILE A 86 -3.75 1.55 6.32
C ILE A 86 -3.37 0.84 7.62
N LEU A 87 -4.24 0.96 8.62
CA LEU A 87 -4.07 0.35 9.93
C LEU A 87 -4.32 -1.17 9.88
N PRO A 88 -3.91 -1.94 10.89
CA PRO A 88 -4.08 -3.41 10.90
C PRO A 88 -5.53 -3.89 10.71
N THR A 89 -6.51 -3.09 11.12
CA THR A 89 -7.95 -3.37 10.98
C THR A 89 -8.54 -2.86 9.66
N GLY A 90 -7.78 -2.04 8.91
CA GLY A 90 -8.24 -1.42 7.66
C GLY A 90 -7.89 -2.25 6.45
N ASN A 91 -8.67 -2.11 5.38
CA ASN A 91 -8.36 -2.62 4.06
C ASN A 91 -8.65 -1.55 3.01
N LEU A 92 -7.79 -1.41 2.02
CA LEU A 92 -7.96 -0.48 0.91
C LEU A 92 -7.99 -1.23 -0.41
N SER A 93 -9.04 -1.00 -1.17
CA SER A 93 -9.19 -1.52 -2.53
C SER A 93 -9.47 -0.38 -3.51
N ALA A 94 -8.73 -0.34 -4.61
CA ALA A 94 -8.92 0.63 -5.69
C ALA A 94 -8.72 -0.02 -7.06
N ASN A 95 -9.24 0.61 -8.12
CA ASN A 95 -8.90 0.17 -9.48
C ASN A 95 -7.45 0.55 -9.78
N ASN A 96 -7.12 1.84 -9.65
CA ASN A 96 -5.76 2.31 -9.86
C ASN A 96 -5.25 3.07 -8.63
N LEU A 97 -3.96 2.97 -8.40
CA LEU A 97 -3.26 3.70 -7.35
C LEU A 97 -2.10 4.47 -7.98
N THR A 98 -2.09 5.78 -7.82
CA THR A 98 -1.00 6.66 -8.24
C THR A 98 -0.44 7.40 -7.03
N ILE A 99 0.85 7.26 -6.80
CA ILE A 99 1.60 7.99 -5.77
C ILE A 99 2.55 8.93 -6.50
N TYR A 100 2.30 10.24 -6.36
CA TYR A 100 3.10 11.27 -7.02
C TYR A 100 4.46 11.45 -6.36
N PRO A 101 5.47 11.91 -7.12
CA PRO A 101 6.80 12.17 -6.58
C PRO A 101 6.79 13.27 -5.52
N ASN A 102 7.75 13.23 -4.65
CA ASN A 102 8.11 14.18 -3.61
C ASN A 102 7.31 14.10 -2.30
N ASP A 103 5.97 13.97 -2.32
CA ASP A 103 5.18 14.12 -1.09
C ASP A 103 4.11 13.05 -0.88
N GLY A 104 3.92 12.15 -1.85
CA GLY A 104 2.94 11.06 -1.72
C GLY A 104 3.54 9.86 -0.96
N ILE A 105 2.98 9.52 0.20
CA ILE A 105 3.39 8.37 0.99
C ILE A 105 2.19 7.47 1.28
N LEU A 106 2.38 6.17 1.10
CA LEU A 106 1.44 5.15 1.54
C LEU A 106 2.13 4.19 2.49
N VAL A 107 1.58 4.03 3.69
CA VAL A 107 2.02 3.03 4.66
C VAL A 107 0.89 2.04 4.87
N SER A 108 1.15 0.75 4.69
CA SER A 108 0.14 -0.29 4.88
C SER A 108 0.61 -1.33 5.87
N SER A 109 -0.16 -1.49 6.94
CA SER A 109 -0.03 -2.59 7.91
C SER A 109 -1.07 -3.69 7.70
N SER A 110 -1.86 -3.60 6.62
CA SER A 110 -2.93 -4.55 6.29
C SER A 110 -3.06 -4.75 4.78
N THR A 111 -4.24 -5.04 4.28
CA THR A 111 -4.47 -5.38 2.88
C THR A 111 -4.60 -4.14 2.00
N LEU A 112 -3.76 -4.06 0.98
CA LEU A 112 -3.87 -3.14 -0.14
C LEU A 112 -4.12 -3.95 -1.42
N ARG A 113 -5.17 -3.60 -2.16
CA ARG A 113 -5.50 -4.23 -3.44
C ARG A 113 -5.70 -3.19 -4.53
N SER A 114 -5.18 -3.48 -5.71
CA SER A 114 -5.49 -2.74 -6.93
C SER A 114 -5.84 -3.74 -8.03
N SER A 115 -6.96 -3.51 -8.72
CA SER A 115 -7.37 -4.34 -9.86
C SER A 115 -6.74 -3.88 -11.18
N GLY A 116 -6.18 -2.69 -11.22
CA GLY A 116 -5.55 -2.10 -12.39
C GLY A 116 -4.09 -1.73 -12.14
N THR A 117 -3.71 -0.53 -12.52
CA THR A 117 -2.32 -0.07 -12.50
C THR A 117 -1.92 0.51 -11.15
N ILE A 118 -0.72 0.18 -10.70
CA ILE A 118 -0.05 0.82 -9.56
C ILE A 118 1.13 1.63 -10.10
N ASN A 119 1.01 2.95 -10.07
CA ASN A 119 2.05 3.90 -10.46
C ASN A 119 2.69 4.51 -9.21
N ILE A 120 3.95 4.18 -8.96
CA ILE A 120 4.67 4.63 -7.77
C ILE A 120 5.82 5.53 -8.23
N SER A 121 5.63 6.83 -8.11
CA SER A 121 6.70 7.83 -8.23
C SER A 121 7.08 8.43 -6.87
N GLY A 122 6.16 8.43 -5.93
CA GLY A 122 6.40 8.73 -4.51
C GLY A 122 6.89 7.50 -3.73
N LYS A 123 6.67 7.50 -2.42
CA LYS A 123 7.08 6.42 -1.52
C LYS A 123 5.89 5.58 -1.06
N ILE A 124 5.99 4.27 -1.22
CA ILE A 124 5.09 3.33 -0.57
C ILE A 124 5.87 2.49 0.44
N THR A 125 5.29 2.31 1.63
CA THR A 125 5.83 1.45 2.69
C THR A 125 4.78 0.42 3.07
N ILE A 126 5.17 -0.84 3.04
CA ILE A 126 4.35 -1.95 3.53
C ILE A 126 4.96 -2.43 4.84
N GLU A 127 4.17 -2.40 5.91
CA GLU A 127 4.52 -3.03 7.17
C GLU A 127 3.85 -4.40 7.24
N LYS A 128 4.66 -5.42 7.46
CA LYS A 128 4.19 -6.79 7.60
C LYS A 128 4.49 -7.30 9.00
N THR A 129 3.44 -7.68 9.72
CA THR A 129 3.55 -8.43 10.97
C THR A 129 3.48 -9.92 10.66
N PHE A 130 4.44 -10.67 11.14
CA PHE A 130 4.53 -12.13 10.99
C PHE A 130 3.95 -12.79 12.23
N ALA A 131 3.13 -13.83 12.06
CA ALA A 131 2.44 -14.47 13.18
C ALA A 131 3.41 -15.13 14.17
N GLN A 132 4.54 -15.65 13.68
CA GLN A 132 5.57 -16.29 14.50
C GLN A 132 6.96 -15.99 13.93
N LYS A 133 7.92 -15.72 14.80
CA LYS A 133 9.35 -15.68 14.46
C LYS A 133 9.87 -17.08 14.15
N GLY A 134 10.92 -17.20 13.34
CA GLY A 134 11.51 -18.47 12.95
C GLY A 134 10.69 -19.32 11.99
N LYS A 135 9.60 -18.78 11.44
CA LYS A 135 8.75 -19.44 10.43
C LYS A 135 8.84 -18.76 9.09
N TRP A 136 8.71 -19.54 8.02
CA TRP A 136 8.73 -19.05 6.65
C TRP A 136 7.33 -18.64 6.20
N TYR A 137 7.25 -17.49 5.52
CA TYR A 137 6.04 -16.89 4.98
C TYR A 137 6.21 -16.53 3.52
N PHE A 138 5.17 -16.71 2.72
CA PHE A 138 5.16 -16.19 1.35
C PHE A 138 4.93 -14.68 1.35
N ILE A 139 5.70 -13.98 0.52
CA ILE A 139 5.56 -12.54 0.32
C ILE A 139 5.80 -12.18 -1.15
N SER A 140 5.12 -11.15 -1.62
CA SER A 140 5.33 -10.52 -2.92
C SER A 140 5.05 -9.03 -2.81
N PHE A 141 5.75 -8.22 -3.57
CA PHE A 141 5.58 -6.77 -3.57
C PHE A 141 5.20 -6.26 -4.95
N PRO A 142 4.36 -5.19 -5.04
CA PRO A 142 4.03 -4.53 -6.30
C PRO A 142 5.12 -3.56 -6.78
N PHE A 143 6.28 -3.52 -6.11
CA PHE A 143 7.45 -2.68 -6.41
C PHE A 143 8.74 -3.40 -6.03
N ASP A 144 9.86 -2.92 -6.58
CA ASP A 144 11.18 -3.41 -6.19
C ASP A 144 11.55 -2.89 -4.80
N VAL A 145 12.06 -3.79 -3.94
CA VAL A 145 12.57 -3.44 -2.61
C VAL A 145 14.09 -3.62 -2.59
N PHE A 146 14.78 -2.52 -2.39
CA PHE A 146 16.23 -2.48 -2.24
C PHE A 146 16.62 -2.55 -0.77
N ALA A 147 17.88 -2.79 -0.47
CA ALA A 147 18.38 -2.83 0.91
C ALA A 147 18.04 -1.54 1.69
N SER A 148 18.17 -0.38 1.06
CA SER A 148 17.81 0.93 1.64
C SER A 148 16.30 1.12 1.91
N GLY A 149 15.46 0.27 1.35
CA GLY A 149 14.01 0.29 1.56
C GLY A 149 13.55 -0.66 2.66
N ILE A 150 14.45 -1.38 3.30
CA ILE A 150 14.11 -2.28 4.40
C ILE A 150 14.32 -1.55 5.73
N ASP A 151 13.58 -1.98 6.74
CA ASP A 151 13.67 -1.48 8.11
C ASP A 151 15.14 -1.45 8.58
N PRO A 152 15.69 -0.30 8.96
CA PRO A 152 17.11 -0.16 9.30
C PRO A 152 17.53 -0.95 10.55
N ASP A 153 16.58 -1.33 11.40
CA ASP A 153 16.86 -2.14 12.60
C ASP A 153 17.03 -3.63 12.27
N PHE A 154 16.76 -4.04 11.02
CA PHE A 154 16.91 -5.41 10.57
C PHE A 154 18.02 -5.57 9.53
N GLN A 155 18.69 -6.71 9.57
CA GLN A 155 19.73 -7.08 8.61
C GLN A 155 19.32 -8.33 7.83
N LEU A 156 19.68 -8.37 6.55
CA LEU A 156 19.54 -9.61 5.78
C LEU A 156 20.56 -10.63 6.26
N GLY A 157 20.07 -11.76 6.73
CA GLY A 157 20.88 -12.88 7.19
C GLY A 157 21.29 -13.81 6.04
N ASP A 158 22.31 -14.62 6.26
CA ASP A 158 22.79 -15.64 5.31
C ASP A 158 22.62 -17.08 5.80
N ASN A 159 22.02 -17.29 6.97
CA ASN A 159 21.78 -18.57 7.61
C ASN A 159 23.03 -19.36 8.04
N LYS A 160 24.23 -18.82 7.89
CA LYS A 160 25.46 -19.57 8.13
C LYS A 160 26.32 -19.00 9.25
N SER A 161 26.34 -17.69 9.37
CA SER A 161 27.24 -16.97 10.28
C SER A 161 26.52 -16.02 11.20
N ASP A 162 25.18 -16.00 11.15
CA ASP A 162 24.40 -15.08 11.96
C ASP A 162 24.35 -15.56 13.41
N THR A 163 24.65 -14.64 14.31
CA THR A 163 24.37 -14.79 15.74
C THR A 163 22.96 -14.28 16.02
N ASN A 164 22.43 -14.51 17.21
CA ASN A 164 21.14 -13.98 17.64
C ASN A 164 21.03 -12.48 17.39
N GLY A 165 19.90 -12.02 16.88
CA GLY A 165 19.66 -10.60 16.59
C GLY A 165 18.51 -10.33 15.63
N ASN A 166 18.41 -9.10 15.21
CA ASN A 166 17.38 -8.64 14.28
C ASN A 166 17.74 -8.99 12.83
N TYR A 167 17.65 -10.28 12.51
CA TYR A 167 17.86 -10.77 11.16
C TYR A 167 16.55 -11.17 10.49
N PHE A 168 16.51 -11.04 9.18
CA PHE A 168 15.50 -11.67 8.33
C PHE A 168 16.22 -12.45 7.21
N TYR A 169 15.59 -13.50 6.76
CA TYR A 169 16.11 -14.42 5.74
C TYR A 169 15.15 -14.44 4.56
N VAL A 170 15.71 -14.50 3.36
CA VAL A 170 14.92 -14.50 2.11
C VAL A 170 15.35 -15.65 1.23
N GLN A 171 14.37 -16.34 0.65
CA GLN A 171 14.60 -17.35 -0.38
C GLN A 171 13.79 -17.04 -1.63
N THR A 172 14.38 -17.32 -2.78
CA THR A 172 13.73 -17.26 -4.08
C THR A 172 13.56 -18.65 -4.66
N TYR A 173 12.46 -18.88 -5.37
CA TYR A 173 12.23 -20.15 -6.04
C TYR A 173 12.96 -20.20 -7.38
N ASN A 174 13.73 -21.26 -7.62
CA ASN A 174 14.42 -21.51 -8.89
C ASN A 174 13.66 -22.57 -9.70
N GLY A 175 12.87 -22.10 -10.67
CA GLY A 175 12.06 -22.95 -11.54
C GLY A 175 12.88 -23.82 -12.50
N GLU A 176 14.03 -23.32 -12.97
CA GLU A 176 14.93 -24.09 -13.86
C GLU A 176 15.55 -25.26 -13.09
N LYS A 177 16.03 -25.02 -11.89
CA LYS A 177 16.55 -26.07 -11.03
C LYS A 177 15.47 -27.13 -10.73
N ARG A 178 14.23 -26.70 -10.53
CA ARG A 178 13.10 -27.60 -10.36
C ARG A 178 12.82 -28.43 -11.60
N ALA A 179 12.86 -27.84 -12.77
CA ALA A 179 12.62 -28.55 -14.03
C ALA A 179 13.72 -29.59 -14.33
N ASN A 180 14.97 -29.28 -13.95
CA ASN A 180 16.14 -30.14 -14.21
C ASN A 180 16.42 -31.15 -13.08
N SER A 181 15.74 -31.04 -11.93
CA SER A 181 15.96 -31.87 -10.74
C SER A 181 14.70 -32.71 -10.47
N GLN A 182 14.86 -34.00 -10.34
CA GLN A 182 13.76 -34.90 -9.92
C GLN A 182 13.47 -34.76 -8.41
N SER A 183 14.28 -34.05 -7.64
CA SER A 183 14.08 -33.83 -6.22
C SER A 183 13.19 -32.61 -5.96
N PRO A 184 12.10 -32.74 -5.19
CA PRO A 184 11.27 -31.58 -4.78
C PRO A 184 11.96 -30.67 -3.77
N SER A 185 13.01 -31.13 -3.11
CA SER A 185 13.80 -30.36 -2.13
C SER A 185 14.92 -29.60 -2.83
N ASN A 186 15.33 -28.45 -2.28
CA ASN A 186 16.43 -27.59 -2.76
C ASN A 186 16.13 -26.68 -3.95
N ASN A 187 14.88 -26.42 -4.30
CA ASN A 187 14.52 -25.44 -5.34
C ASN A 187 14.39 -24.01 -4.79
N TRP A 188 14.46 -23.85 -3.49
CA TRP A 188 14.52 -22.56 -2.83
C TRP A 188 15.97 -22.18 -2.57
N GLU A 189 16.35 -21.03 -3.08
CA GLU A 189 17.71 -20.51 -2.98
C GLU A 189 17.76 -19.29 -2.05
N VAL A 190 18.69 -19.29 -1.12
CA VAL A 190 18.90 -18.17 -0.21
C VAL A 190 19.38 -16.96 -0.99
N ILE A 191 18.75 -15.82 -0.77
CA ILE A 191 19.29 -14.53 -1.23
C ILE A 191 20.47 -14.18 -0.32
N PRO A 192 21.70 -14.11 -0.87
CA PRO A 192 22.87 -13.91 -0.03
C PRO A 192 22.94 -12.48 0.50
N ARG A 193 23.50 -12.29 1.69
CA ARG A 193 23.71 -10.96 2.30
C ARG A 193 24.47 -10.01 1.38
N THR A 194 25.37 -10.50 0.55
CA THR A 194 26.17 -9.69 -0.39
C THR A 194 25.33 -8.88 -1.39
N ILE A 195 24.04 -9.24 -1.59
CA ILE A 195 23.13 -8.48 -2.45
C ILE A 195 22.96 -7.03 -1.99
N ILE A 196 23.09 -6.75 -0.67
CA ILE A 196 22.95 -5.39 -0.13
C ILE A 196 24.00 -4.42 -0.64
N ASN A 197 25.15 -4.94 -1.11
CA ASN A 197 26.25 -4.16 -1.66
C ASN A 197 26.12 -3.95 -3.17
N THR A 198 25.01 -4.38 -3.76
CA THR A 198 24.75 -4.27 -5.18
C THR A 198 23.63 -3.25 -5.45
N SER A 199 23.46 -2.86 -6.71
CA SER A 199 22.30 -2.08 -7.16
C SER A 199 21.06 -2.94 -7.43
N GLN A 200 21.08 -4.23 -7.08
CA GLN A 200 19.98 -5.14 -7.33
C GLN A 200 18.95 -5.08 -6.17
N PRO A 201 17.66 -5.18 -6.46
CA PRO A 201 16.65 -5.30 -5.41
C PRO A 201 16.73 -6.67 -4.73
N ILE A 202 16.52 -6.68 -3.42
CA ILE A 202 16.36 -7.92 -2.63
C ILE A 202 15.05 -8.61 -3.04
N PHE A 203 13.98 -7.83 -3.21
CA PHE A 203 12.70 -8.31 -3.72
C PHE A 203 12.38 -7.60 -5.03
N LYS A 204 12.27 -8.37 -6.11
CA LYS A 204 11.82 -7.86 -7.40
C LYS A 204 10.31 -7.76 -7.45
N LYS A 205 9.80 -6.70 -8.06
CA LYS A 205 8.38 -6.47 -8.32
C LYS A 205 7.69 -7.73 -8.87
N ASN A 206 6.52 -8.03 -8.31
CA ASN A 206 5.64 -9.13 -8.75
C ASN A 206 6.27 -10.53 -8.71
N LYS A 207 7.37 -10.71 -8.01
CA LYS A 207 8.00 -12.02 -7.78
C LYS A 207 7.66 -12.51 -6.37
N GLY A 208 7.40 -13.80 -6.23
CA GLY A 208 7.16 -14.45 -4.94
C GLY A 208 8.47 -14.85 -4.25
N TYR A 209 8.50 -14.70 -2.93
CA TYR A 209 9.63 -15.06 -2.09
C TYR A 209 9.14 -15.77 -0.83
N LEU A 210 10.02 -16.51 -0.19
CA LEU A 210 9.90 -16.91 1.21
C LEU A 210 10.72 -15.95 2.06
N ILE A 211 10.14 -15.52 3.17
CA ILE A 211 10.81 -14.70 4.18
C ILE A 211 10.60 -15.30 5.57
N ALA A 212 11.62 -15.23 6.39
CA ALA A 212 11.53 -15.54 7.82
C ALA A 212 12.22 -14.45 8.62
N ILE A 213 11.66 -14.12 9.79
CA ILE A 213 12.35 -13.31 10.81
C ILE A 213 13.05 -14.28 11.75
N ASP A 214 14.27 -13.94 12.18
CA ASP A 214 15.02 -14.74 13.15
C ASP A 214 14.21 -14.97 14.43
N ALA A 215 14.33 -16.17 15.01
CA ALA A 215 13.60 -16.52 16.21
C ALA A 215 13.99 -15.65 17.42
N SER A 216 15.20 -15.12 17.45
CA SER A 216 15.72 -14.24 18.50
C SER A 216 15.46 -12.76 18.28
N ALA A 217 14.90 -12.35 17.13
CA ALA A 217 14.64 -10.94 16.83
C ALA A 217 13.72 -10.29 17.88
N ASP A 218 13.91 -9.00 18.15
CA ASP A 218 13.17 -8.26 19.18
C ASP A 218 11.69 -8.12 18.85
N ARG A 219 11.35 -8.06 17.57
CA ARG A 219 9.97 -7.84 17.09
C ARG A 219 9.60 -8.72 15.89
N GLN A 220 8.31 -8.79 15.59
CA GLN A 220 7.73 -9.61 14.50
C GLN A 220 7.25 -8.81 13.30
N ASN A 221 7.44 -7.49 13.29
CA ASN A 221 7.04 -6.64 12.19
C ASN A 221 8.26 -6.10 11.46
N LEU A 222 8.13 -6.00 10.14
CA LEU A 222 9.18 -5.54 9.26
C LEU A 222 8.58 -4.60 8.21
N ARG A 223 9.28 -3.51 7.91
CA ARG A 223 8.88 -2.51 6.93
C ARG A 223 9.67 -2.67 5.64
N PHE A 224 8.96 -2.51 4.52
CA PHE A 224 9.49 -2.57 3.17
C PHE A 224 9.04 -1.34 2.40
N SER A 225 9.98 -0.56 1.91
CA SER A 225 9.68 0.67 1.17
C SER A 225 10.15 0.59 -0.28
N SER A 226 9.36 1.18 -1.18
CA SER A 226 9.83 1.46 -2.53
C SER A 226 10.96 2.48 -2.49
N LYS A 227 11.81 2.48 -3.52
CA LYS A 227 12.73 3.58 -3.76
C LYS A 227 11.91 4.78 -4.26
N ALA A 228 12.02 5.94 -3.61
CA ALA A 228 11.54 7.18 -4.20
C ALA A 228 12.34 7.45 -5.49
N LYS A 229 11.66 7.82 -6.56
CA LYS A 229 12.31 8.23 -7.81
C LYS A 229 12.70 9.68 -7.75
#